data_33b5bb96d2cc9189c69f52568f0b9e35
#
_entry.id   33b5bb96d2cc9189c69f52568f0b9e35
#
_cell.length_a   1.000
_cell.length_b   1.000
_cell.length_c   1.000
_cell.angle_alpha   90.00
_cell.angle_beta   90.00
_cell.angle_gamma   90.00
#
_symmetry.space_group_name_H-M   'P 1'
#
loop_
_entity.id
_entity.type
_entity.pdbx_description
1 polymer ?
#
loop_
_entity_poly.entity_id
_entity_poly.type
_entity_poly.pdbx_seq_one_letter_code
_entity_poly.pdbx_strand_id
1 'polypeptide(L)'
;VELRPPNVYSFTGSKHVLEIDVRAPLKDHVKLERVARQLVEDLQLGVSIKVSGGGGYLNTPRTSKIVSRAVRTLKRLGLKGSVVERAGASDSRYFSPEGVEAIDFGPIGGNIHGPDEYVEIWSLERARAYYIGVLEELLLED
;
A
#
# COMPACT_ATOMS: atom_id res chain seq x y z
N VAL A 1 6.99 9.86 1.21
CA VAL A 1 7.05 9.34 2.58
C VAL A 1 5.87 9.91 3.33
N GLU A 2 4.99 9.04 3.79
CA GLU A 2 3.88 9.44 4.66
C GLU A 2 4.30 9.15 6.10
N LEU A 3 4.39 10.20 6.91
CA LEU A 3 4.60 10.08 8.34
C LEU A 3 3.25 10.20 9.02
N ARG A 4 2.81 9.15 9.70
CA ARG A 4 1.66 9.23 10.58
C ARG A 4 2.07 9.87 11.91
N PRO A 5 1.16 10.58 12.59
CA PRO A 5 1.47 11.12 13.90
C PRO A 5 1.90 9.97 14.82
N PRO A 6 2.95 10.16 15.62
CA PRO A 6 3.44 9.13 16.51
C PRO A 6 2.39 8.81 17.59
N ASN A 7 2.21 7.52 17.84
CA ASN A 7 1.50 7.08 19.04
C ASN A 7 2.43 7.25 20.24
N VAL A 8 2.18 8.27 21.05
CA VAL A 8 2.95 8.50 22.26
C VAL A 8 2.25 7.84 23.43
N TYR A 9 2.87 6.79 23.95
CA TYR A 9 2.42 6.14 25.19
C TYR A 9 3.24 6.70 26.36
N SER A 10 2.58 7.47 27.23
CA SER A 10 3.18 7.94 28.48
C SER A 10 2.77 7.00 29.61
N PHE A 11 3.75 6.30 30.19
CA PHE A 11 3.55 5.58 31.43
C PHE A 11 4.10 6.41 32.60
N THR A 12 3.47 6.29 33.78
CA THR A 12 3.93 6.89 35.03
C THR A 12 5.20 6.19 35.54
N GLY A 13 6.25 6.21 34.73
CA GLY A 13 7.53 5.58 34.98
C GLY A 13 8.63 6.27 34.18
N SER A 14 9.86 5.89 34.42
CA SER A 14 11.08 6.48 33.85
C SER A 14 11.33 6.10 32.37
N LYS A 15 10.43 5.36 31.73
CA LYS A 15 10.60 4.87 30.36
C LYS A 15 9.46 5.34 29.45
N HIS A 16 9.83 6.01 28.37
CA HIS A 16 8.90 6.43 27.31
C HIS A 16 9.19 5.63 26.06
N VAL A 17 8.14 5.24 25.33
CA VAL A 17 8.23 4.55 24.04
C VAL A 17 7.53 5.41 23.00
N LEU A 18 8.25 5.73 21.93
CA LEU A 18 7.72 6.37 20.74
C LEU A 18 7.66 5.34 19.64
N GLU A 19 6.48 5.08 19.12
CA GLU A 19 6.27 4.21 17.95
C GLU A 19 6.01 5.05 16.71
N ILE A 20 6.79 4.81 15.66
CA ILE A 20 6.68 5.53 14.38
C ILE A 20 6.43 4.52 13.27
N ASP A 21 5.30 4.63 12.59
CA ASP A 21 5.01 3.88 11.36
C ASP A 21 5.54 4.68 10.16
N VAL A 22 6.51 4.12 9.45
CA VAL A 22 7.10 4.74 8.26
C VAL A 22 6.76 3.90 7.03
N ARG A 23 6.10 4.52 6.07
CA ARG A 23 5.80 3.93 4.76
C ARG A 23 6.60 4.62 3.68
N ALA A 24 7.44 3.88 3.02
CA ALA A 24 8.34 4.39 1.99
C ALA A 24 8.52 3.40 0.84
N PRO A 25 8.93 3.85 -0.34
CA PRO A 25 9.33 2.97 -1.41
C PRO A 25 10.38 1.96 -0.96
N LEU A 26 10.29 0.72 -1.43
CA LEU A 26 11.17 -0.39 -1.03
C LEU A 26 12.66 -0.03 -1.03
N LYS A 27 13.12 0.68 -2.07
CA LYS A 27 14.52 1.11 -2.22
C LYS A 27 15.04 2.01 -1.09
N ASP A 28 14.13 2.61 -0.33
CA ASP A 28 14.47 3.58 0.72
C ASP A 28 14.40 2.97 2.14
N HIS A 29 13.87 1.75 2.32
CA HIS A 29 13.71 1.14 3.64
C HIS A 29 15.03 1.00 4.40
N VAL A 30 16.05 0.41 3.79
CA VAL A 30 17.38 0.24 4.41
C VAL A 30 18.03 1.59 4.70
N LYS A 31 17.82 2.55 3.80
CA LYS A 31 18.33 3.90 3.95
C LYS A 31 17.67 4.63 5.13
N LEU A 32 16.35 4.47 5.30
CA LEU A 32 15.60 5.08 6.39
C LEU A 32 16.04 4.56 7.77
N GLU A 33 16.24 3.26 7.92
CA GLU A 33 16.77 2.70 9.18
C GLU A 33 18.14 3.27 9.52
N ARG A 34 19.04 3.32 8.54
CA ARG A 34 20.38 3.89 8.73
C ARG A 34 20.30 5.36 9.13
N VAL A 35 19.47 6.16 8.45
CA VAL A 35 19.28 7.58 8.76
C VAL A 35 18.72 7.77 10.15
N ALA A 36 17.73 6.97 10.56
CA ALA A 36 17.14 7.05 11.89
C ALA A 36 18.18 6.74 12.99
N ARG A 37 19.00 5.71 12.82
CA ARG A 37 20.08 5.38 13.74
C ARG A 37 21.11 6.48 13.82
N GLN A 38 21.53 7.02 12.68
CA GLN A 38 22.50 8.12 12.62
C GLN A 38 21.97 9.37 13.33
N LEU A 39 20.71 9.74 13.12
CA LEU A 39 20.09 10.88 13.81
C LEU A 39 20.09 10.73 15.33
N VAL A 40 19.83 9.53 15.84
CA VAL A 40 19.88 9.27 17.29
C VAL A 40 21.29 9.44 17.85
N GLU A 41 22.29 8.97 17.11
CA GLU A 41 23.71 9.14 17.47
C GLU A 41 24.13 10.61 17.42
N ASP A 42 23.86 11.30 16.31
CA ASP A 42 24.24 12.70 16.08
C ASP A 42 23.62 13.64 17.13
N LEU A 43 22.38 13.38 17.52
CA LEU A 43 21.65 14.18 18.49
C LEU A 43 21.90 13.75 19.94
N GLN A 44 22.69 12.71 20.17
CA GLN A 44 23.02 12.16 21.50
C GLN A 44 21.78 11.95 22.39
N LEU A 45 20.69 11.47 21.76
CA LEU A 45 19.38 11.41 22.43
C LEU A 45 19.30 10.38 23.56
N GLY A 46 20.30 9.54 23.76
CA GLY A 46 20.30 8.51 24.81
C GLY A 46 19.14 7.50 24.67
N VAL A 47 18.62 7.31 23.47
CA VAL A 47 17.51 6.41 23.18
C VAL A 47 17.98 5.18 22.41
N SER A 48 17.27 4.08 22.54
CA SER A 48 17.47 2.88 21.73
C SER A 48 16.43 2.83 20.62
N ILE A 49 16.86 2.52 19.40
CA ILE A 49 15.96 2.26 18.27
C ILE A 49 15.78 0.75 18.10
N LYS A 50 14.52 0.31 18.09
CA LYS A 50 14.14 -1.02 17.62
C LYS A 50 13.38 -0.85 16.31
N VAL A 51 13.93 -1.33 15.22
CA VAL A 51 13.21 -1.43 13.96
C VAL A 51 12.53 -2.78 13.90
N SER A 52 11.23 -2.78 13.70
CA SER A 52 10.44 -3.98 13.53
C SER A 52 9.57 -3.82 12.30
N GLY A 53 9.32 -4.89 11.60
CA GLY A 53 8.46 -4.87 10.42
C GLY A 53 9.25 -5.17 9.15
N GLY A 54 8.69 -4.98 8.08
CA GLY A 54 9.06 -5.52 6.80
C GLY A 54 7.82 -6.23 6.30
N GLY A 55 6.69 -5.54 6.33
CA GLY A 55 5.53 -5.98 5.55
C GLY A 55 5.95 -6.05 4.10
N GLY A 56 5.37 -6.95 3.33
CA GLY A 56 5.58 -7.05 1.90
C GLY A 56 5.35 -5.69 1.20
N TYR A 57 5.64 -5.66 -0.06
CA TYR A 57 5.45 -4.48 -0.91
C TYR A 57 4.75 -4.89 -2.20
N LEU A 58 4.03 -3.97 -2.80
CA LEU A 58 3.49 -4.13 -4.14
C LEU A 58 4.34 -3.31 -5.11
N ASN A 59 4.97 -3.98 -6.08
CA ASN A 59 5.80 -3.35 -7.09
C ASN A 59 5.59 -4.01 -8.45
N THR A 60 4.39 -3.83 -8.98
CA THR A 60 4.04 -4.34 -10.31
C THR A 60 4.40 -3.30 -11.37
N PRO A 61 5.27 -3.63 -12.33
CA PRO A 61 5.64 -2.72 -13.40
C PRO A 61 4.43 -2.26 -14.21
N ARG A 62 4.41 -0.98 -14.62
CA ARG A 62 3.34 -0.46 -15.50
C ARG A 62 3.26 -1.17 -16.85
N THR A 63 4.34 -1.82 -17.26
CA THR A 63 4.45 -2.58 -18.51
C THR A 63 4.01 -4.03 -18.37
N SER A 64 3.65 -4.48 -17.18
CA SER A 64 3.27 -5.87 -16.94
C SER A 64 1.98 -6.26 -17.66
N LYS A 65 1.83 -7.58 -17.90
CA LYS A 65 0.66 -8.14 -18.59
C LYS A 65 -0.61 -7.80 -17.81
N ILE A 66 -0.63 -7.97 -16.50
CA ILE A 66 -1.82 -7.68 -15.68
C ILE A 66 -2.23 -6.22 -15.74
N VAL A 67 -1.30 -5.26 -15.71
CA VAL A 67 -1.61 -3.83 -15.82
C VAL A 67 -2.18 -3.50 -17.21
N SER A 68 -1.58 -4.02 -18.27
CA SER A 68 -2.05 -3.76 -19.63
C SER A 68 -3.47 -4.31 -19.87
N ARG A 69 -3.75 -5.52 -19.36
CA ARG A 69 -5.09 -6.16 -19.46
C ARG A 69 -6.12 -5.42 -18.61
N ALA A 70 -5.74 -5.02 -17.40
CA ALA A 70 -6.57 -4.22 -16.52
C ALA A 70 -6.98 -2.88 -17.16
N VAL A 71 -6.03 -2.16 -17.75
CA VAL A 71 -6.31 -0.90 -18.47
C VAL A 71 -7.19 -1.11 -19.70
N ARG A 72 -6.96 -2.20 -20.48
CA ARG A 72 -7.79 -2.56 -21.62
C ARG A 72 -9.24 -2.82 -21.18
N THR A 73 -9.43 -3.58 -20.11
CA THR A 73 -10.75 -3.87 -19.55
C THR A 73 -11.48 -2.62 -19.12
N LEU A 74 -10.81 -1.68 -18.43
CA LEU A 74 -11.40 -0.38 -18.07
C LEU A 74 -11.94 0.34 -19.30
N LYS A 75 -11.14 0.41 -20.38
CA LYS A 75 -11.55 1.05 -21.64
C LYS A 75 -12.73 0.33 -22.29
N ARG A 76 -12.70 -1.00 -22.35
CA ARG A 76 -13.78 -1.82 -22.91
C ARG A 76 -15.11 -1.62 -22.20
N LEU A 77 -15.07 -1.48 -20.89
CA LEU A 77 -16.26 -1.25 -20.05
C LEU A 77 -16.67 0.22 -19.95
N GLY A 78 -15.99 1.13 -20.63
CA GLY A 78 -16.26 2.57 -20.54
C GLY A 78 -16.02 3.16 -19.14
N LEU A 79 -15.19 2.50 -18.33
CA LEU A 79 -14.85 2.94 -17.00
C LEU A 79 -13.68 3.92 -17.03
N LYS A 80 -13.80 5.02 -16.29
CA LYS A 80 -12.69 5.95 -16.09
C LYS A 80 -11.76 5.40 -15.02
N GLY A 81 -10.47 5.33 -15.29
CA GLY A 81 -9.47 4.88 -14.34
C GLY A 81 -8.06 5.12 -14.84
N SER A 82 -7.12 5.16 -13.92
CA SER A 82 -5.71 5.32 -14.22
C SER A 82 -4.88 4.47 -13.28
N VAL A 83 -3.68 4.13 -13.73
CA VAL A 83 -2.70 3.44 -12.89
C VAL A 83 -2.03 4.46 -11.99
N VAL A 84 -2.18 4.29 -10.70
CA VAL A 84 -1.61 5.17 -9.66
C VAL A 84 -0.77 4.37 -8.68
N GLU A 85 0.14 5.05 -8.03
CA GLU A 85 0.87 4.52 -6.87
C GLU A 85 0.24 5.07 -5.60
N ARG A 86 0.07 4.23 -4.59
CA ARG A 86 -0.52 4.63 -3.31
C ARG A 86 0.36 4.16 -2.16
N ALA A 87 0.46 4.98 -1.14
CA ALA A 87 1.16 4.65 0.11
C ALA A 87 0.34 3.74 1.05
N GLY A 88 -0.89 3.40 0.69
CA GLY A 88 -1.73 2.48 1.44
C GLY A 88 -1.17 1.06 1.46
N ALA A 89 -1.43 0.32 2.52
CA ALA A 89 -1.14 -1.11 2.57
C ALA A 89 -2.35 -1.90 2.07
N SER A 90 -2.09 -2.95 1.29
CA SER A 90 -3.06 -3.96 0.89
C SER A 90 -2.42 -5.35 0.98
N ASP A 91 -3.22 -6.39 0.96
CA ASP A 91 -2.71 -7.76 1.03
C ASP A 91 -2.00 -8.19 -0.26
N SER A 92 -2.20 -7.49 -1.36
CA SER A 92 -1.44 -7.66 -2.61
C SER A 92 0.07 -7.43 -2.43
N ARG A 93 0.51 -6.74 -1.37
CA ARG A 93 1.92 -6.56 -1.00
C ARG A 93 2.68 -7.88 -0.75
N TYR A 94 1.98 -8.96 -0.45
CA TYR A 94 2.59 -10.26 -0.21
C TYR A 94 2.92 -11.03 -1.50
N PHE A 95 2.39 -10.60 -2.63
CA PHE A 95 2.59 -11.26 -3.92
C PHE A 95 3.90 -10.88 -4.62
N SER A 96 4.27 -9.59 -4.58
CA SER A 96 5.48 -9.11 -5.28
C SER A 96 6.79 -9.75 -4.77
N PRO A 97 6.99 -9.98 -3.45
CA PRO A 97 8.17 -10.70 -2.97
C PRO A 97 8.29 -12.13 -3.51
N GLU A 98 7.16 -12.76 -3.84
CA GLU A 98 7.08 -14.09 -4.43
C GLU A 98 7.17 -14.08 -5.98
N GLY A 99 7.47 -12.92 -6.57
CA GLY A 99 7.56 -12.77 -8.02
C GLY A 99 6.21 -12.76 -8.74
N VAL A 100 5.11 -12.62 -8.02
CA VAL A 100 3.75 -12.56 -8.59
C VAL A 100 3.34 -11.11 -8.79
N GLU A 101 2.96 -10.79 -10.03
CA GLU A 101 2.41 -9.48 -10.36
C GLU A 101 0.99 -9.33 -9.80
N ALA A 102 0.73 -8.25 -9.10
CA ALA A 102 -0.59 -7.94 -8.54
C ALA A 102 -0.93 -6.46 -8.69
N ILE A 103 -2.22 -6.16 -8.72
CA ILE A 103 -2.76 -4.81 -8.72
C ILE A 103 -3.95 -4.73 -7.77
N ASP A 104 -4.15 -3.55 -7.19
CA ASP A 104 -5.33 -3.27 -6.38
C ASP A 104 -6.39 -2.56 -7.23
N PHE A 105 -7.61 -3.03 -7.13
CA PHE A 105 -8.79 -2.40 -7.71
C PHE A 105 -9.99 -2.69 -6.82
N GLY A 106 -10.89 -1.74 -6.68
CA GLY A 106 -12.08 -1.94 -5.88
C GLY A 106 -13.20 -0.97 -6.19
N PRO A 107 -14.35 -1.14 -5.54
CA PRO A 107 -15.48 -0.23 -5.64
C PRO A 107 -15.15 1.17 -5.08
N ILE A 108 -15.99 2.12 -5.36
CA ILE A 108 -15.90 3.49 -4.84
C ILE A 108 -16.57 3.53 -3.47
N GLY A 109 -15.90 4.14 -2.52
CA GLY A 109 -16.41 4.36 -1.17
C GLY A 109 -15.70 5.53 -0.50
N GLY A 110 -16.02 5.77 0.74
CA GLY A 110 -15.44 6.85 1.53
C GLY A 110 -15.37 6.54 3.01
N ASN A 111 -14.78 7.47 3.76
CA ASN A 111 -14.58 7.38 5.21
C ASN A 111 -13.80 6.13 5.65
N ILE A 112 -12.84 5.67 4.85
CA ILE A 112 -12.06 4.46 5.10
C ILE A 112 -11.46 4.49 6.52
N HIS A 113 -11.74 3.45 7.30
CA HIS A 113 -11.37 3.31 8.72
C HIS A 113 -12.00 4.37 9.66
N GLY A 114 -13.03 5.08 9.19
CA GLY A 114 -13.73 6.10 9.96
C GLY A 114 -15.17 5.72 10.31
N PRO A 115 -15.84 6.57 11.11
CA PRO A 115 -17.27 6.45 11.30
C PRO A 115 -18.01 6.57 9.96
N ASP A 116 -19.10 5.80 9.84
CA ASP A 116 -19.95 5.79 8.63
C ASP A 116 -19.17 5.46 7.34
N GLU A 117 -18.19 4.55 7.42
CA GLU A 117 -17.52 4.01 6.23
C GLU A 117 -18.58 3.42 5.29
N TYR A 118 -18.49 3.77 4.01
CA TYR A 118 -19.50 3.36 3.03
C TYR A 118 -18.89 2.94 1.71
N VAL A 119 -19.68 2.20 0.93
CA VAL A 119 -19.41 1.88 -0.48
C VAL A 119 -20.63 2.27 -1.32
N GLU A 120 -20.35 2.79 -2.51
CA GLU A 120 -21.38 3.07 -3.51
C GLU A 120 -21.87 1.77 -4.15
N ILE A 121 -23.14 1.41 -3.93
CA ILE A 121 -23.71 0.13 -4.39
C ILE A 121 -23.53 -0.08 -5.89
N TRP A 122 -23.81 0.95 -6.70
CA TRP A 122 -23.63 0.87 -8.15
C TRP A 122 -22.19 0.57 -8.57
N SER A 123 -21.20 0.92 -7.75
CA SER A 123 -19.79 0.65 -8.02
C SER A 123 -19.40 -0.81 -7.78
N LEU A 124 -20.13 -1.54 -6.96
CA LEU A 124 -19.94 -2.98 -6.73
C LEU A 124 -20.19 -3.78 -8.00
N GLU A 125 -21.27 -3.47 -8.74
CA GLU A 125 -21.59 -4.13 -10.02
C GLU A 125 -20.52 -3.84 -11.07
N ARG A 126 -20.03 -2.62 -11.11
CA ARG A 126 -18.94 -2.22 -12.02
C ARG A 126 -17.63 -2.92 -11.66
N ALA A 127 -17.30 -3.01 -10.37
CA ALA A 127 -16.14 -3.73 -9.90
C ALA A 127 -16.23 -5.23 -10.27
N ARG A 128 -17.40 -5.86 -10.09
CA ARG A 128 -17.64 -7.24 -10.51
C ARG A 128 -17.43 -7.42 -12.01
N ALA A 129 -18.02 -6.56 -12.84
CA ALA A 129 -17.84 -6.62 -14.30
C ALA A 129 -16.37 -6.45 -14.71
N TYR A 130 -15.66 -5.56 -14.01
CA TYR A 130 -14.24 -5.35 -14.24
C TYR A 130 -13.41 -6.60 -13.89
N TYR A 131 -13.63 -7.23 -12.74
CA TYR A 131 -12.90 -8.45 -12.37
C TYR A 131 -13.13 -9.57 -13.39
N ILE A 132 -14.37 -9.80 -13.81
CA ILE A 132 -14.69 -10.78 -14.84
C ILE A 132 -13.94 -10.45 -16.13
N GLY A 133 -14.00 -9.20 -16.57
CA GLY A 133 -13.35 -8.78 -17.80
C GLY A 133 -11.82 -8.90 -17.76
N VAL A 134 -11.18 -8.63 -16.61
CA VAL A 134 -9.73 -8.84 -16.47
C VAL A 134 -9.37 -10.32 -16.53
N LEU A 135 -10.16 -11.20 -15.89
CA LEU A 135 -9.97 -12.64 -15.95
C LEU A 135 -10.12 -13.18 -17.38
N GLU A 136 -11.13 -12.73 -18.11
CA GLU A 136 -11.31 -13.07 -19.52
C GLU A 136 -10.08 -12.68 -20.34
N GLU A 137 -9.58 -11.45 -20.19
CA GLU A 137 -8.40 -10.94 -20.88
C GLU A 137 -7.10 -11.70 -20.53
N LEU A 138 -7.01 -12.25 -19.32
CA LEU A 138 -5.84 -13.00 -18.87
C LEU A 138 -5.88 -14.49 -19.27
N LEU A 139 -7.06 -15.09 -19.31
CA LEU A 139 -7.24 -16.53 -19.48
C LEU A 139 -7.61 -16.95 -20.91
N LEU A 140 -8.24 -16.05 -21.71
CA LEU A 140 -8.76 -16.39 -23.02
C LEU A 140 -7.90 -15.89 -24.18
N GLU A 141 -6.90 -15.05 -23.91
CA GLU A 141 -5.93 -14.61 -24.90
C GLU A 141 -4.56 -15.26 -24.64
N ASP A 142 -4.27 -16.33 -25.31
CA ASP A 142 -2.93 -16.85 -25.60
C ASP A 142 -2.37 -16.26 -26.87
#